data_5f2084f3d62c20bac411a2e13cca3e38
#
_entry.id   5f2084f3d62c20bac411a2e13cca3e38
#
_cell.length_a   1.000
_cell.length_b   1.000
_cell.length_c   1.000
_cell.angle_alpha   90.00
_cell.angle_beta   90.00
_cell.angle_gamma   90.00
#
_symmetry.space_group_name_H-M   'P 1'
#
loop_
_entity.id
_entity.type
_entity.pdbx_description
1 polymer ?
#
loop_
_entity_poly.entity_id
_entity_poly.type
_entity_poly.pdbx_seq_one_letter_code
_entity_poly.pdbx_strand_id
1 'polypeptide(L)'
;MELRDIEIFLVLAEELHFGRAAQRLHVSQARVSQAIKKQERRIGAELFARTSRTVRLTEVGRQFRDDLQPVYAGLHESLERAQLAARGITAQLRVSLMPFNVVDLHPYWKAFRARHPQWGLQIRQATFTDPFGQLRSGAMDVMIVWLPVEEPDFTVGPTLCTDPRVLAVAADHRFAARDSVPVELLAEFPHATALGLPDYWEDSYLPFSTPRGRSIERLTAAASDNADQLISHIGMGDIIHTFPGHVTRYWGMSNIRFLPVPEMAALTFALVWRTEAENDLIRALADTVRDLGAFRF
;
A
#
# COMPACT_ATOMS: atom_id res chain seq x y z
N MET A 1 15.22 -5.03 28.89
CA MET A 1 14.40 -4.34 27.89
C MET A 1 13.19 -5.23 27.71
N GLU A 2 12.03 -4.72 27.94
CA GLU A 2 10.78 -5.45 27.80
C GLU A 2 10.24 -5.26 26.39
N LEU A 3 9.39 -6.17 25.93
CA LEU A 3 8.78 -6.08 24.59
C LEU A 3 8.07 -4.73 24.37
N ARG A 4 7.39 -4.24 25.40
CA ARG A 4 6.72 -2.94 25.37
C ARG A 4 7.70 -1.76 25.22
N ASP A 5 8.91 -1.88 25.76
CA ASP A 5 9.92 -0.84 25.57
C ASP A 5 10.41 -0.81 24.10
N ILE A 6 10.54 -1.98 23.45
CA ILE A 6 10.89 -2.10 22.02
C ILE A 6 9.80 -1.44 21.17
N GLU A 7 8.55 -1.78 21.41
CA GLU A 7 7.39 -1.21 20.71
C GLU A 7 7.37 0.33 20.83
N ILE A 8 7.59 0.87 22.02
CA ILE A 8 7.67 2.31 22.25
C ILE A 8 8.79 2.95 21.41
N PHE A 9 9.96 2.31 21.32
CA PHE A 9 11.08 2.82 20.52
C PHE A 9 10.72 2.83 19.02
N LEU A 10 10.19 1.72 18.49
CA LEU A 10 9.84 1.60 17.08
C LEU A 10 8.75 2.60 16.67
N VAL A 11 7.69 2.73 17.47
CA VAL A 11 6.64 3.71 17.21
C VAL A 11 7.15 5.15 17.29
N LEU A 12 8.05 5.48 18.25
CA LEU A 12 8.65 6.81 18.29
C LEU A 12 9.59 7.05 17.09
N ALA A 13 10.28 6.02 16.61
CA ALA A 13 11.12 6.11 15.42
C ALA A 13 10.35 6.40 14.12
N GLU A 14 9.10 5.94 14.05
CA GLU A 14 8.17 6.25 12.95
C GLU A 14 7.57 7.66 13.11
N GLU A 15 7.01 7.97 14.28
CA GLU A 15 6.29 9.21 14.54
C GLU A 15 7.19 10.45 14.63
N LEU A 16 8.44 10.28 15.06
CA LEU A 16 9.40 11.34 15.36
C LEU A 16 8.79 12.45 16.24
N HIS A 17 7.81 12.07 17.07
CA HIS A 17 7.07 12.97 17.93
C HIS A 17 6.53 12.26 19.18
N PHE A 18 7.03 12.62 20.37
CA PHE A 18 6.68 11.94 21.63
C PHE A 18 5.18 11.95 21.95
N GLY A 19 4.47 13.05 21.65
CA GLY A 19 3.03 13.15 21.87
C GLY A 19 2.23 12.22 20.95
N ARG A 20 2.53 12.20 19.65
CA ARG A 20 1.88 11.29 18.70
C ARG A 20 2.17 9.83 19.01
N ALA A 21 3.42 9.49 19.31
CA ALA A 21 3.78 8.14 19.74
C ALA A 21 3.02 7.71 21.00
N ALA A 22 2.88 8.60 21.97
CA ALA A 22 2.12 8.34 23.19
C ALA A 22 0.61 8.10 22.89
N GLN A 23 0.01 8.92 22.04
CA GLN A 23 -1.37 8.75 21.58
C GLN A 23 -1.58 7.43 20.87
N ARG A 24 -0.72 7.10 19.89
CA ARG A 24 -0.78 5.84 19.12
C ARG A 24 -0.65 4.60 20.01
N LEU A 25 0.17 4.69 21.06
CA LEU A 25 0.41 3.61 22.01
C LEU A 25 -0.58 3.56 23.17
N HIS A 26 -1.48 4.54 23.27
CA HIS A 26 -2.41 4.73 24.39
C HIS A 26 -1.69 4.78 25.75
N VAL A 27 -0.58 5.52 25.84
CA VAL A 27 0.18 5.76 27.06
C VAL A 27 0.44 7.25 27.26
N SER A 28 0.99 7.63 28.43
CA SER A 28 1.43 9.01 28.67
C SER A 28 2.74 9.32 27.95
N GLN A 29 2.96 10.57 27.55
CA GLN A 29 4.23 11.03 26.99
C GLN A 29 5.41 10.81 27.96
N ALA A 30 5.15 10.94 29.26
CA ALA A 30 6.14 10.65 30.30
C ALA A 30 6.60 9.18 30.24
N ARG A 31 5.68 8.23 30.02
CA ARG A 31 6.00 6.79 29.86
C ARG A 31 6.91 6.55 28.65
N VAL A 32 6.60 7.19 27.50
CA VAL A 32 7.43 7.12 26.29
C VAL A 32 8.86 7.64 26.61
N SER A 33 8.94 8.85 27.20
CA SER A 33 10.23 9.45 27.53
C SER A 33 11.07 8.61 28.50
N GLN A 34 10.44 7.99 29.50
CA GLN A 34 11.11 7.11 30.46
C GLN A 34 11.62 5.84 29.79
N ALA A 35 10.82 5.21 28.91
CA ALA A 35 11.21 4.01 28.19
C ALA A 35 12.43 4.27 27.30
N ILE A 36 12.43 5.38 26.55
CA ILE A 36 13.56 5.76 25.70
C ILE A 36 14.81 6.04 26.52
N LYS A 37 14.73 6.85 27.60
CA LYS A 37 15.86 7.11 28.49
C LYS A 37 16.43 5.82 29.12
N LYS A 38 15.57 4.84 29.44
CA LYS A 38 16.01 3.52 29.97
C LYS A 38 16.80 2.76 28.91
N GLN A 39 16.37 2.81 27.65
CA GLN A 39 17.06 2.15 26.53
C GLN A 39 18.39 2.85 26.23
N GLU A 40 18.40 4.17 26.09
CA GLU A 40 19.60 4.97 25.86
C GLU A 40 20.67 4.72 26.94
N ARG A 41 20.29 4.67 28.23
CA ARG A 41 21.20 4.31 29.32
C ARG A 41 21.76 2.89 29.21
N ARG A 42 20.92 1.93 28.74
CA ARG A 42 21.37 0.53 28.60
C ARG A 42 22.32 0.34 27.41
N ILE A 43 22.09 1.09 26.33
CA ILE A 43 22.91 1.06 25.11
C ILE A 43 24.18 1.90 25.30
N GLY A 44 24.12 2.92 26.13
CA GLY A 44 25.24 3.83 26.37
C GLY A 44 25.34 4.97 25.35
N ALA A 45 24.30 5.17 24.54
CA ALA A 45 24.24 6.20 23.52
C ALA A 45 22.81 6.77 23.39
N GLU A 46 22.69 8.01 22.92
CA GLU A 46 21.42 8.60 22.55
C GLU A 46 20.88 7.95 21.26
N LEU A 47 19.62 7.55 21.28
CA LEU A 47 18.91 7.01 20.10
C LEU A 47 18.20 8.10 19.32
N PHE A 48 17.82 9.18 20.00
CA PHE A 48 17.15 10.32 19.41
C PHE A 48 17.89 11.62 19.72
N ALA A 49 18.23 12.38 18.68
CA ALA A 49 18.62 13.78 18.80
C ALA A 49 17.36 14.63 18.98
N ARG A 50 17.34 15.47 20.02
CA ARG A 50 16.17 16.24 20.43
C ARG A 50 16.51 17.72 20.50
N THR A 51 15.68 18.54 19.88
CA THR A 51 15.63 19.98 20.13
C THR A 51 14.24 20.35 20.67
N SER A 52 14.01 21.60 21.01
CA SER A 52 12.68 22.07 21.40
C SER A 52 11.62 21.94 20.29
N ARG A 53 12.05 21.73 19.02
CA ARG A 53 11.15 21.72 17.85
C ARG A 53 11.23 20.45 17.03
N THR A 54 12.28 19.64 17.17
CA THR A 54 12.50 18.47 16.30
C THR A 54 12.99 17.26 17.08
N VAL A 55 12.52 16.08 16.69
CA VAL A 55 13.02 14.76 17.11
C VAL A 55 13.51 14.05 15.87
N ARG A 56 14.73 13.51 15.90
CA ARG A 56 15.33 12.73 14.81
C ARG A 56 16.09 11.54 15.38
N LEU A 57 16.16 10.45 14.65
CA LEU A 57 17.04 9.35 15.01
C LEU A 57 18.52 9.77 14.88
N THR A 58 19.34 9.36 15.84
CA THR A 58 20.80 9.38 15.71
C THR A 58 21.25 8.28 14.75
N GLU A 59 22.54 8.21 14.41
CA GLU A 59 23.10 7.10 13.63
C GLU A 59 22.87 5.76 14.35
N VAL A 60 23.19 5.72 15.66
CA VAL A 60 22.94 4.55 16.51
C VAL A 60 21.44 4.21 16.57
N GLY A 61 20.58 5.25 16.63
CA GLY A 61 19.14 5.07 16.62
C GLY A 61 18.62 4.45 15.32
N ARG A 62 19.15 4.87 14.16
CA ARG A 62 18.80 4.28 12.87
C ARG A 62 19.21 2.82 12.79
N GLN A 63 20.46 2.53 13.08
CA GLN A 63 20.96 1.15 13.09
C GLN A 63 20.13 0.28 14.04
N PHE A 64 19.86 0.76 15.26
CA PHE A 64 19.09 0.01 16.24
C PHE A 64 17.63 -0.24 15.79
N ARG A 65 17.00 0.72 15.10
CA ARG A 65 15.68 0.52 14.48
C ARG A 65 15.74 -0.59 13.42
N ASP A 66 16.70 -0.50 12.50
CA ASP A 66 16.82 -1.40 11.37
C ASP A 66 17.10 -2.84 11.83
N ASP A 67 17.88 -3.01 12.89
CA ASP A 67 18.15 -4.31 13.52
C ASP A 67 16.94 -4.86 14.28
N LEU A 68 16.19 -4.00 14.98
CA LEU A 68 15.07 -4.44 15.83
C LEU A 68 13.79 -4.70 15.07
N GLN A 69 13.53 -3.95 14.01
CA GLN A 69 12.26 -4.01 13.27
C GLN A 69 11.96 -5.43 12.75
N PRO A 70 12.90 -6.16 12.11
CA PRO A 70 12.65 -7.53 11.65
C PRO A 70 12.50 -8.51 12.82
N VAL A 71 13.23 -8.33 13.93
CA VAL A 71 13.10 -9.19 15.12
C VAL A 71 11.72 -9.03 15.78
N TYR A 72 11.27 -7.79 15.91
CA TYR A 72 9.95 -7.48 16.47
C TYR A 72 8.82 -8.00 15.60
N ALA A 73 8.92 -7.83 14.28
CA ALA A 73 7.98 -8.39 13.31
C ALA A 73 7.94 -9.93 13.40
N GLY A 74 9.09 -10.60 13.42
CA GLY A 74 9.20 -12.05 13.52
C GLY A 74 8.61 -12.63 14.80
N LEU A 75 8.69 -11.90 15.93
CA LEU A 75 8.02 -12.29 17.17
C LEU A 75 6.50 -12.24 17.04
N HIS A 76 5.96 -11.17 16.48
CA HIS A 76 4.51 -11.04 16.24
C HIS A 76 4.00 -12.13 15.30
N GLU A 77 4.71 -12.40 14.20
CA GLU A 77 4.38 -13.49 13.28
C GLU A 77 4.38 -14.86 13.97
N SER A 78 5.33 -15.08 14.89
CA SER A 78 5.40 -16.34 15.64
C SER A 78 4.20 -16.52 16.58
N LEU A 79 3.76 -15.45 17.23
CA LEU A 79 2.54 -15.45 18.06
C LEU A 79 1.29 -15.68 17.20
N GLU A 80 1.17 -14.98 16.07
CA GLU A 80 0.06 -15.19 15.12
C GLU A 80 0.02 -16.63 14.62
N ARG A 81 1.16 -17.22 14.22
CA ARG A 81 1.22 -18.62 13.80
C ARG A 81 0.76 -19.58 14.90
N ALA A 82 1.18 -19.37 16.15
CA ALA A 82 0.73 -20.19 17.28
C ALA A 82 -0.78 -20.06 17.52
N GLN A 83 -1.33 -18.86 17.42
CA GLN A 83 -2.78 -18.62 17.55
C GLN A 83 -3.57 -19.26 16.42
N LEU A 84 -3.07 -19.21 15.19
CA LEU A 84 -3.68 -19.87 14.05
C LEU A 84 -3.65 -21.41 14.21
N ALA A 85 -2.51 -21.97 14.62
CA ALA A 85 -2.37 -23.40 14.88
C ALA A 85 -3.37 -23.88 15.97
N ALA A 86 -3.56 -23.09 17.01
CA ALA A 86 -4.55 -23.39 18.07
C ALA A 86 -6.01 -23.39 17.54
N ARG A 87 -6.26 -22.74 16.41
CA ARG A 87 -7.56 -22.72 15.70
C ARG A 87 -7.66 -23.77 14.59
N GLY A 88 -6.68 -24.67 14.47
CA GLY A 88 -6.63 -25.70 13.43
C GLY A 88 -6.19 -25.19 12.04
N ILE A 89 -5.66 -23.96 11.97
CA ILE A 89 -5.11 -23.41 10.72
C ILE A 89 -3.67 -23.90 10.56
N THR A 90 -3.44 -24.70 9.54
CA THR A 90 -2.14 -25.38 9.30
C THR A 90 -1.14 -24.55 8.50
N ALA A 91 -1.64 -23.58 7.69
CA ALA A 91 -0.81 -22.67 6.91
C ALA A 91 -1.58 -21.38 6.64
N GLN A 92 -0.88 -20.30 6.29
CA GLN A 92 -1.48 -19.00 6.00
C GLN A 92 -0.97 -18.47 4.67
N LEU A 93 -1.89 -18.07 3.80
CA LEU A 93 -1.59 -17.34 2.58
C LEU A 93 -1.68 -15.83 2.84
N ARG A 94 -0.59 -15.12 2.58
CA ARG A 94 -0.50 -13.66 2.75
C ARG A 94 -0.65 -12.98 1.39
N VAL A 95 -1.70 -12.20 1.23
CA VAL A 95 -2.03 -11.52 -0.01
C VAL A 95 -1.93 -10.01 0.21
N SER A 96 -1.12 -9.33 -0.58
CA SER A 96 -1.14 -7.88 -0.68
C SER A 96 -1.96 -7.44 -1.89
N LEU A 97 -2.60 -6.29 -1.79
CA LEU A 97 -3.33 -5.71 -2.90
C LEU A 97 -3.19 -4.19 -2.88
N MET A 98 -3.28 -3.60 -4.05
CA MET A 98 -3.39 -2.16 -4.16
C MET A 98 -4.68 -1.69 -3.50
N PRO A 99 -4.71 -0.47 -2.95
CA PRO A 99 -5.85 0.01 -2.17
C PRO A 99 -7.15 -0.12 -2.95
N PHE A 100 -8.24 -0.35 -2.18
CA PHE A 100 -9.65 -0.12 -2.50
C PHE A 100 -10.49 -1.32 -2.97
N ASN A 101 -9.93 -2.38 -3.53
CA ASN A 101 -10.73 -3.45 -4.14
C ASN A 101 -10.90 -4.74 -3.31
N VAL A 102 -10.59 -4.70 -1.99
CA VAL A 102 -10.73 -5.90 -1.11
C VAL A 102 -12.14 -6.45 -1.09
N VAL A 103 -13.13 -5.55 -1.00
CA VAL A 103 -14.55 -5.92 -0.89
C VAL A 103 -15.06 -6.49 -2.22
N ASP A 104 -14.65 -5.89 -3.34
CA ASP A 104 -15.05 -6.35 -4.67
C ASP A 104 -14.50 -7.74 -4.99
N LEU A 105 -13.34 -8.09 -4.41
CA LEU A 105 -12.73 -9.41 -4.55
C LEU A 105 -13.27 -10.45 -3.55
N HIS A 106 -14.25 -10.08 -2.71
CA HIS A 106 -14.85 -10.99 -1.71
C HIS A 106 -15.31 -12.35 -2.26
N PRO A 107 -15.85 -12.49 -3.49
CA PRO A 107 -16.21 -13.79 -4.03
C PRO A 107 -15.04 -14.78 -4.08
N TYR A 108 -13.84 -14.32 -4.46
CA TYR A 108 -12.63 -15.16 -4.47
C TYR A 108 -12.21 -15.57 -3.06
N TRP A 109 -12.24 -14.63 -2.10
CA TRP A 109 -11.90 -14.91 -0.70
C TRP A 109 -12.86 -15.91 -0.07
N LYS A 110 -14.16 -15.76 -0.35
CA LYS A 110 -15.20 -16.67 0.15
C LYS A 110 -15.01 -18.07 -0.43
N ALA A 111 -14.78 -18.18 -1.73
CA ALA A 111 -14.57 -19.48 -2.39
C ALA A 111 -13.28 -20.17 -1.90
N PHE A 112 -12.17 -19.43 -1.79
CA PHE A 112 -10.91 -19.97 -1.27
C PHE A 112 -11.09 -20.53 0.15
N ARG A 113 -11.68 -19.75 1.06
CA ARG A 113 -11.92 -20.20 2.45
C ARG A 113 -12.86 -21.40 2.53
N ALA A 114 -13.87 -21.47 1.67
CA ALA A 114 -14.80 -22.60 1.62
C ALA A 114 -14.12 -23.88 1.12
N ARG A 115 -13.21 -23.79 0.17
CA ARG A 115 -12.45 -24.92 -0.38
C ARG A 115 -11.32 -25.40 0.54
N HIS A 116 -10.73 -24.47 1.30
CA HIS A 116 -9.54 -24.70 2.11
C HIS A 116 -9.72 -24.19 3.55
N PRO A 117 -10.68 -24.75 4.32
CA PRO A 117 -11.00 -24.26 5.67
C PRO A 117 -9.84 -24.40 6.67
N GLN A 118 -8.86 -25.29 6.36
CA GLN A 118 -7.64 -25.49 7.15
C GLN A 118 -6.57 -24.43 6.90
N TRP A 119 -6.73 -23.54 5.89
CA TRP A 119 -5.77 -22.50 5.55
C TRP A 119 -6.29 -21.11 5.89
N GLY A 120 -5.43 -20.33 6.50
CA GLY A 120 -5.68 -18.91 6.77
C GLY A 120 -5.45 -18.05 5.53
N LEU A 121 -6.21 -16.96 5.42
CA LEU A 121 -6.02 -15.94 4.41
C LEU A 121 -5.87 -14.60 5.09
N GLN A 122 -4.68 -14.00 4.98
CA GLN A 122 -4.36 -12.66 5.44
C GLN A 122 -4.31 -11.72 4.25
N ILE A 123 -5.06 -10.62 4.31
CA ILE A 123 -5.11 -9.62 3.25
C ILE A 123 -4.59 -8.30 3.81
N ARG A 124 -3.61 -7.69 3.15
CA ARG A 124 -3.04 -6.39 3.52
C ARG A 124 -2.99 -5.46 2.31
N GLN A 125 -2.93 -4.16 2.57
CA GLN A 125 -2.68 -3.20 1.50
C GLN A 125 -1.19 -3.16 1.18
N ALA A 126 -0.86 -3.08 -0.11
CA ALA A 126 0.48 -2.81 -0.59
C ALA A 126 0.80 -1.30 -0.48
N THR A 127 2.08 -0.98 -0.38
CA THR A 127 2.56 0.41 -0.44
C THR A 127 2.90 0.79 -1.88
N PHE A 128 2.71 2.06 -2.22
CA PHE A 128 3.07 2.56 -3.56
C PHE A 128 4.57 2.86 -3.70
N THR A 129 5.28 3.12 -2.59
CA THR A 129 6.70 3.50 -2.61
C THR A 129 7.63 2.32 -2.90
N ASP A 130 7.22 1.09 -2.55
CA ASP A 130 7.94 -0.14 -2.88
C ASP A 130 6.93 -1.25 -3.17
N PRO A 131 6.29 -1.23 -4.34
CA PRO A 131 5.18 -2.13 -4.66
C PRO A 131 5.59 -3.60 -4.65
N PHE A 132 6.82 -3.92 -5.05
CA PHE A 132 7.30 -5.30 -5.22
C PHE A 132 8.18 -5.80 -4.07
N GLY A 133 8.65 -4.92 -3.19
CA GLY A 133 9.56 -5.29 -2.10
C GLY A 133 8.97 -6.28 -1.11
N GLN A 134 7.67 -6.22 -0.86
CA GLN A 134 6.98 -7.17 0.00
C GLN A 134 6.97 -8.60 -0.57
N LEU A 135 6.86 -8.77 -1.90
CA LEU A 135 7.01 -10.07 -2.56
C LEU A 135 8.46 -10.55 -2.50
N ARG A 136 9.43 -9.68 -2.83
CA ARG A 136 10.86 -10.02 -2.86
C ARG A 136 11.40 -10.40 -1.49
N SER A 137 10.96 -9.71 -0.44
CA SER A 137 11.33 -10.04 0.94
C SER A 137 10.62 -11.27 1.50
N GLY A 138 9.60 -11.78 0.83
CA GLY A 138 8.76 -12.86 1.34
C GLY A 138 7.81 -12.44 2.47
N ALA A 139 7.61 -11.14 2.68
CA ALA A 139 6.61 -10.62 3.61
C ALA A 139 5.18 -10.91 3.13
N MET A 140 4.98 -10.95 1.82
CA MET A 140 3.75 -11.38 1.16
C MET A 140 4.03 -12.52 0.19
N ASP A 141 3.05 -13.42 0.03
CA ASP A 141 3.15 -14.58 -0.86
C ASP A 141 2.59 -14.26 -2.25
N VAL A 142 1.53 -13.47 -2.32
CA VAL A 142 0.84 -13.06 -3.55
C VAL A 142 0.52 -11.58 -3.47
N MET A 143 0.62 -10.92 -4.61
CA MET A 143 0.15 -9.55 -4.79
C MET A 143 -0.94 -9.49 -5.86
N ILE A 144 -1.95 -8.67 -5.63
CA ILE A 144 -2.93 -8.30 -6.65
C ILE A 144 -2.60 -6.90 -7.13
N VAL A 145 -2.25 -6.79 -8.39
CA VAL A 145 -1.72 -5.57 -8.98
C VAL A 145 -2.15 -5.44 -10.44
N TRP A 146 -2.16 -4.22 -10.97
CA TRP A 146 -2.43 -4.01 -12.39
C TRP A 146 -1.24 -4.40 -13.26
N LEU A 147 -1.58 -4.84 -14.46
CA LEU A 147 -0.62 -5.21 -15.50
C LEU A 147 -0.23 -4.01 -16.39
N PRO A 148 0.95 -4.07 -17.05
CA PRO A 148 1.90 -5.20 -17.07
C PRO A 148 2.75 -5.28 -15.82
N VAL A 149 3.27 -6.47 -15.51
CA VAL A 149 4.37 -6.72 -14.59
C VAL A 149 5.46 -7.40 -15.37
N GLU A 150 6.59 -6.74 -15.56
CA GLU A 150 7.71 -7.17 -16.41
C GLU A 150 8.94 -7.62 -15.58
N GLU A 151 8.73 -7.86 -14.29
CA GLU A 151 9.79 -8.29 -13.37
C GLU A 151 10.13 -9.78 -13.62
N PRO A 152 11.39 -10.12 -13.93
CA PRO A 152 11.77 -11.49 -14.36
C PRO A 152 11.69 -12.53 -13.23
N ASP A 153 11.68 -12.09 -11.97
CA ASP A 153 11.57 -12.91 -10.78
C ASP A 153 10.12 -13.23 -10.40
N PHE A 154 9.14 -12.70 -11.15
CA PHE A 154 7.72 -12.89 -10.86
C PHE A 154 6.99 -13.72 -11.90
N THR A 155 6.02 -14.48 -11.41
CA THR A 155 5.01 -15.14 -12.23
C THR A 155 3.72 -14.32 -12.20
N VAL A 156 3.23 -13.98 -13.39
CA VAL A 156 1.90 -13.39 -13.57
C VAL A 156 0.88 -14.51 -13.70
N GLY A 157 -0.03 -14.55 -12.77
CA GLY A 157 -1.10 -15.56 -12.68
C GLY A 157 -2.41 -15.12 -13.36
N PRO A 158 -3.54 -15.69 -12.95
CA PRO A 158 -4.83 -15.39 -13.56
C PRO A 158 -5.28 -13.95 -13.26
N THR A 159 -5.95 -13.37 -14.24
CA THR A 159 -6.63 -12.07 -14.13
C THR A 159 -7.86 -12.18 -13.25
N LEU A 160 -8.05 -11.20 -12.34
CA LEU A 160 -9.21 -11.12 -11.46
C LEU A 160 -10.29 -10.18 -12.01
N CYS A 161 -9.87 -9.00 -12.50
CA CYS A 161 -10.81 -8.00 -12.99
C CYS A 161 -10.17 -7.03 -13.98
N THR A 162 -11.02 -6.32 -14.71
CA THR A 162 -10.67 -5.12 -15.48
C THR A 162 -11.49 -3.95 -14.99
N ASP A 163 -10.88 -2.76 -14.97
CA ASP A 163 -11.46 -1.57 -14.37
C ASP A 163 -11.22 -0.35 -15.28
N PRO A 164 -12.27 0.37 -15.69
CA PRO A 164 -12.12 1.59 -16.47
C PRO A 164 -11.39 2.67 -15.67
N ARG A 165 -10.96 3.71 -16.37
CA ARG A 165 -10.19 4.81 -15.77
C ARG A 165 -11.10 6.01 -15.47
N VAL A 166 -10.86 6.62 -14.31
CA VAL A 166 -11.46 7.88 -13.92
C VAL A 166 -10.40 8.90 -13.52
N LEU A 167 -10.67 10.16 -13.75
CA LEU A 167 -9.89 11.29 -13.27
C LEU A 167 -10.58 11.89 -12.04
N ALA A 168 -9.86 12.02 -10.94
CA ALA A 168 -10.30 12.76 -9.77
C ALA A 168 -9.83 14.20 -9.87
N VAL A 169 -10.75 15.13 -9.65
CA VAL A 169 -10.52 16.58 -9.62
C VAL A 169 -11.27 17.22 -8.46
N ALA A 170 -10.85 18.40 -8.03
CA ALA A 170 -11.64 19.19 -7.07
C ALA A 170 -13.06 19.48 -7.60
N ALA A 171 -14.04 19.57 -6.73
CA ALA A 171 -15.46 19.76 -7.13
C ALA A 171 -15.70 21.07 -7.87
N ASP A 172 -14.88 22.09 -7.65
CA ASP A 172 -14.91 23.40 -8.33
C ASP A 172 -13.91 23.50 -9.49
N HIS A 173 -13.20 22.41 -9.80
CA HIS A 173 -12.27 22.38 -10.91
C HIS A 173 -12.97 22.60 -12.25
N ARG A 174 -12.33 23.25 -13.22
CA ARG A 174 -12.88 23.55 -14.55
C ARG A 174 -13.36 22.32 -15.34
N PHE A 175 -12.87 21.13 -15.00
CA PHE A 175 -13.34 19.88 -15.60
C PHE A 175 -14.56 19.29 -14.91
N ALA A 176 -14.89 19.71 -13.69
CA ALA A 176 -15.95 19.11 -12.87
C ALA A 176 -17.36 19.15 -13.52
N ALA A 177 -17.58 20.09 -14.44
CA ALA A 177 -18.84 20.22 -15.18
C ALA A 177 -18.92 19.32 -16.44
N ARG A 178 -17.86 18.53 -16.75
CA ARG A 178 -17.83 17.64 -17.92
C ARG A 178 -18.42 16.26 -17.58
N ASP A 179 -18.89 15.57 -18.61
CA ASP A 179 -19.33 14.18 -18.50
C ASP A 179 -18.15 13.20 -18.60
N SER A 180 -17.06 13.60 -19.27
CA SER A 180 -15.80 12.85 -19.40
C SER A 180 -14.64 13.78 -19.73
N VAL A 181 -13.42 13.28 -19.57
CA VAL A 181 -12.20 14.04 -19.86
C VAL A 181 -11.39 13.31 -20.93
N PRO A 182 -11.08 13.96 -22.07
CA PRO A 182 -10.12 13.45 -23.04
C PRO A 182 -8.73 13.30 -22.42
N VAL A 183 -7.98 12.25 -22.79
CA VAL A 183 -6.63 11.98 -22.25
C VAL A 183 -5.65 13.13 -22.48
N GLU A 184 -5.83 13.89 -23.56
CA GLU A 184 -5.00 15.07 -23.86
C GLU A 184 -5.05 16.16 -22.78
N LEU A 185 -6.14 16.27 -22.05
CA LEU A 185 -6.29 17.27 -20.99
C LEU A 185 -5.56 16.91 -19.70
N LEU A 186 -5.09 15.66 -19.55
CA LEU A 186 -4.26 15.24 -18.41
C LEU A 186 -2.96 16.04 -18.36
N ALA A 187 -2.41 16.45 -19.50
CA ALA A 187 -1.18 17.24 -19.59
C ALA A 187 -1.35 18.72 -19.20
N GLU A 188 -2.53 19.15 -18.76
CA GLU A 188 -2.77 20.56 -18.38
C GLU A 188 -2.56 20.83 -16.89
N PHE A 189 -2.42 19.78 -16.08
CA PHE A 189 -2.26 19.85 -14.63
C PHE A 189 -1.27 18.80 -14.16
N PRO A 190 -0.61 19.03 -13.03
CA PRO A 190 0.28 18.04 -12.45
C PRO A 190 -0.50 16.88 -11.82
N HIS A 191 0.15 15.71 -11.79
CA HIS A 191 -0.32 14.49 -11.16
C HIS A 191 0.63 14.05 -10.05
N ALA A 192 0.15 13.27 -9.10
CA ALA A 192 1.02 12.62 -8.12
C ALA A 192 1.81 11.47 -8.74
N THR A 193 3.05 11.27 -8.28
CA THR A 193 3.84 10.07 -8.57
C THR A 193 4.63 9.66 -7.34
N ALA A 194 4.98 8.38 -7.22
CA ALA A 194 5.86 7.86 -6.18
C ALA A 194 7.30 7.72 -6.72
N LEU A 195 8.29 7.83 -5.83
CA LEU A 195 9.68 7.60 -6.20
C LEU A 195 9.98 6.09 -6.29
N GLY A 196 10.81 5.72 -7.27
CA GLY A 196 11.35 4.36 -7.36
C GLY A 196 10.43 3.33 -8.01
N LEU A 197 9.33 3.76 -8.62
CA LEU A 197 8.51 2.88 -9.45
C LEU A 197 9.25 2.52 -10.74
N PRO A 198 9.11 1.27 -11.25
CA PRO A 198 9.58 0.95 -12.59
C PRO A 198 8.85 1.80 -13.64
N ASP A 199 9.59 2.39 -14.58
CA ASP A 199 9.03 3.32 -15.58
C ASP A 199 7.89 2.70 -16.38
N TYR A 200 8.03 1.44 -16.81
CA TYR A 200 7.01 0.72 -17.57
C TYR A 200 5.69 0.58 -16.78
N TRP A 201 5.81 0.38 -15.47
CA TRP A 201 4.67 0.17 -14.60
C TRP A 201 3.96 1.49 -14.27
N GLU A 202 4.75 2.54 -14.01
CA GLU A 202 4.21 3.89 -13.83
C GLU A 202 3.52 4.39 -15.10
N ASP A 203 4.15 4.22 -16.28
CA ASP A 203 3.58 4.62 -17.57
C ASP A 203 2.25 3.90 -17.88
N SER A 204 2.14 2.63 -17.49
CA SER A 204 0.90 1.86 -17.64
C SER A 204 -0.26 2.40 -16.80
N TYR A 205 0.06 3.00 -15.65
CA TYR A 205 -0.94 3.60 -14.77
C TYR A 205 -1.29 5.04 -15.17
N LEU A 206 -0.29 5.85 -15.40
CA LEU A 206 -0.41 7.22 -15.89
C LEU A 206 0.65 7.42 -16.98
N PRO A 207 0.28 7.60 -18.24
CA PRO A 207 1.26 7.76 -19.32
C PRO A 207 2.21 8.93 -19.08
N PHE A 208 3.48 8.79 -19.48
CA PHE A 208 4.46 9.89 -19.43
C PHE A 208 4.10 11.02 -20.39
N SER A 209 3.38 10.68 -21.45
CA SER A 209 2.91 11.66 -22.42
C SER A 209 1.54 11.27 -22.96
N THR A 210 0.81 12.27 -23.40
CA THR A 210 -0.46 12.08 -24.12
C THR A 210 -0.24 11.50 -25.53
N PRO A 211 -1.26 10.97 -26.20
CA PRO A 211 -1.15 10.50 -27.59
C PRO A 211 -0.59 11.53 -28.59
N ARG A 212 -0.76 12.83 -28.32
CA ARG A 212 -0.16 13.90 -29.13
C ARG A 212 1.24 14.32 -28.69
N GLY A 213 1.87 13.57 -27.78
CA GLY A 213 3.23 13.80 -27.33
C GLY A 213 3.41 14.93 -26.30
N ARG A 214 2.33 15.42 -25.68
CA ARG A 214 2.44 16.39 -24.57
C ARG A 214 2.87 15.66 -23.29
N SER A 215 3.93 16.12 -22.66
CA SER A 215 4.39 15.57 -21.39
C SER A 215 3.36 15.81 -20.28
N ILE A 216 3.13 14.81 -19.45
CA ILE A 216 2.28 14.89 -18.26
C ILE A 216 3.17 15.14 -17.05
N GLU A 217 2.99 16.29 -16.40
CA GLU A 217 3.77 16.70 -15.23
C GLU A 217 3.47 15.80 -14.03
N ARG A 218 4.52 15.42 -13.29
CA ARG A 218 4.44 14.57 -12.10
C ARG A 218 5.09 15.26 -10.90
N LEU A 219 4.39 15.29 -9.78
CA LEU A 219 4.85 15.87 -8.52
C LEU A 219 5.08 14.78 -7.48
N THR A 220 6.33 14.54 -7.12
CA THR A 220 6.71 13.64 -6.02
C THR A 220 6.35 14.19 -4.66
N ALA A 221 6.26 15.52 -4.51
CA ALA A 221 5.83 16.15 -3.25
C ALA A 221 4.38 15.82 -2.87
N ALA A 222 3.54 15.49 -3.86
CA ALA A 222 2.18 15.00 -3.65
C ALA A 222 2.12 13.46 -3.51
N ALA A 223 3.26 12.78 -3.68
CA ALA A 223 3.36 11.35 -3.47
C ALA A 223 3.23 11.05 -1.98
N SER A 224 2.26 10.24 -1.66
CA SER A 224 2.06 9.77 -0.29
C SER A 224 1.68 8.30 -0.35
N ASP A 225 2.23 7.50 0.56
CA ASP A 225 1.73 6.16 0.84
C ASP A 225 0.32 6.19 1.45
N ASN A 226 -0.15 7.38 1.78
CA ASN A 226 -1.46 7.61 2.38
C ASN A 226 -2.42 8.21 1.34
N ALA A 227 -3.42 7.43 0.97
CA ALA A 227 -4.49 7.84 0.06
C ALA A 227 -5.22 9.12 0.51
N ASP A 228 -5.36 9.35 1.82
CA ASP A 228 -6.03 10.54 2.36
C ASP A 228 -5.26 11.83 2.05
N GLN A 229 -3.92 11.78 2.03
CA GLN A 229 -3.10 12.92 1.63
C GLN A 229 -3.25 13.22 0.14
N LEU A 230 -3.18 12.17 -0.71
CA LEU A 230 -3.39 12.30 -2.15
C LEU A 230 -4.74 12.94 -2.45
N ILE A 231 -5.79 12.46 -1.82
CA ILE A 231 -7.15 12.99 -1.93
C ILE A 231 -7.24 14.45 -1.43
N SER A 232 -6.53 14.79 -0.36
CA SER A 232 -6.49 16.17 0.14
C SER A 232 -5.87 17.12 -0.88
N HIS A 233 -4.76 16.77 -1.52
CA HIS A 233 -4.15 17.57 -2.59
C HIS A 233 -5.07 17.74 -3.80
N ILE A 234 -5.81 16.69 -4.19
CA ILE A 234 -6.80 16.77 -5.26
C ILE A 234 -7.93 17.72 -4.86
N GLY A 235 -8.46 17.58 -3.64
CA GLY A 235 -9.55 18.41 -3.13
C GLY A 235 -9.19 19.87 -2.94
N MET A 236 -7.90 20.21 -2.75
CA MET A 236 -7.38 21.57 -2.72
C MET A 236 -7.11 22.15 -4.12
N GLY A 237 -7.18 21.33 -5.17
CA GLY A 237 -6.90 21.74 -6.53
C GLY A 237 -5.41 21.83 -6.89
N ASP A 238 -4.52 21.32 -6.03
CA ASP A 238 -3.08 21.33 -6.26
C ASP A 238 -2.68 20.43 -7.43
N ILE A 239 -3.39 19.29 -7.57
CA ILE A 239 -3.18 18.27 -8.60
C ILE A 239 -4.52 17.72 -9.09
N ILE A 240 -4.46 17.02 -10.23
CA ILE A 240 -5.47 16.05 -10.65
C ILE A 240 -4.82 14.66 -10.63
N HIS A 241 -5.61 13.58 -10.55
CA HIS A 241 -5.01 12.24 -10.60
C HIS A 241 -5.98 11.19 -11.14
N THR A 242 -5.44 10.25 -11.91
CA THR A 242 -6.23 9.13 -12.45
C THR A 242 -6.32 7.99 -11.47
N PHE A 243 -7.47 7.32 -11.44
CA PHE A 243 -7.73 6.15 -10.61
C PHE A 243 -8.45 5.05 -11.39
N PRO A 244 -8.42 3.80 -10.92
CA PRO A 244 -9.37 2.79 -11.36
C PRO A 244 -10.79 3.20 -10.94
N GLY A 245 -11.77 2.88 -11.77
CA GLY A 245 -13.17 3.34 -11.62
C GLY A 245 -13.86 2.88 -10.34
N HIS A 246 -13.49 1.70 -9.81
CA HIS A 246 -14.09 1.15 -8.58
C HIS A 246 -13.93 2.07 -7.37
N VAL A 247 -12.92 2.96 -7.34
CA VAL A 247 -12.74 3.90 -6.20
C VAL A 247 -13.95 4.79 -5.98
N THR A 248 -14.73 5.07 -7.02
CA THR A 248 -15.94 5.88 -6.94
C THR A 248 -17.02 5.26 -6.03
N ARG A 249 -16.94 3.97 -5.76
CA ARG A 249 -17.86 3.25 -4.86
C ARG A 249 -17.55 3.50 -3.39
N TYR A 250 -16.29 3.85 -3.09
CA TYR A 250 -15.78 3.96 -1.72
C TYR A 250 -15.47 5.39 -1.32
N TRP A 251 -15.15 6.25 -2.29
CA TRP A 251 -14.78 7.64 -2.06
C TRP A 251 -15.91 8.62 -2.41
N GLY A 252 -16.95 8.63 -1.60
CA GLY A 252 -18.07 9.57 -1.73
C GLY A 252 -17.79 10.94 -1.10
N MET A 253 -16.75 11.65 -1.57
CA MET A 253 -16.38 12.96 -1.01
C MET A 253 -17.05 14.10 -1.78
N SER A 254 -17.68 15.04 -1.06
CA SER A 254 -18.40 16.17 -1.67
C SER A 254 -17.49 17.18 -2.38
N ASN A 255 -16.21 17.22 -2.00
CA ASN A 255 -15.21 18.14 -2.55
C ASN A 255 -14.42 17.55 -3.74
N ILE A 256 -14.76 16.34 -4.20
CA ILE A 256 -14.09 15.65 -5.33
C ILE A 256 -15.12 15.19 -6.35
N ARG A 257 -14.77 15.34 -7.63
CA ARG A 257 -15.50 14.76 -8.76
C ARG A 257 -14.63 13.74 -9.46
N PHE A 258 -15.24 12.61 -9.80
CA PHE A 258 -14.65 11.57 -10.62
C PHE A 258 -15.26 11.62 -12.02
N LEU A 259 -14.41 11.72 -13.02
CA LEU A 259 -14.80 11.89 -14.42
C LEU A 259 -14.22 10.75 -15.24
N PRO A 260 -15.00 10.04 -16.05
CA PRO A 260 -14.48 9.01 -16.95
C PRO A 260 -13.38 9.56 -17.88
N VAL A 261 -12.34 8.72 -18.14
CA VAL A 261 -11.32 8.97 -19.17
C VAL A 261 -11.37 7.82 -20.19
N PRO A 262 -12.31 7.83 -21.13
CA PRO A 262 -12.62 6.67 -21.98
C PRO A 262 -11.47 6.24 -22.91
N GLU A 263 -10.55 7.17 -23.23
CA GLU A 263 -9.41 6.92 -24.12
C GLU A 263 -8.25 6.21 -23.40
N MET A 264 -8.25 6.15 -22.06
CA MET A 264 -7.28 5.38 -21.31
C MET A 264 -7.67 3.90 -21.28
N ALA A 265 -6.69 3.02 -21.51
CA ALA A 265 -6.90 1.59 -21.35
C ALA A 265 -7.38 1.25 -19.93
N ALA A 266 -8.34 0.34 -19.82
CA ALA A 266 -8.74 -0.18 -18.52
C ALA A 266 -7.58 -0.91 -17.83
N LEU A 267 -7.47 -0.77 -16.52
CA LEU A 267 -6.49 -1.53 -15.74
C LEU A 267 -6.95 -2.98 -15.61
N THR A 268 -6.05 -3.89 -15.90
CA THR A 268 -6.26 -5.33 -15.72
C THR A 268 -5.51 -5.76 -14.46
N PHE A 269 -6.22 -6.26 -13.47
CA PHE A 269 -5.62 -6.74 -12.22
C PHE A 269 -5.43 -8.26 -12.26
N ALA A 270 -4.24 -8.71 -11.87
CA ALA A 270 -3.89 -10.13 -11.84
C ALA A 270 -3.23 -10.51 -10.51
N LEU A 271 -3.20 -11.81 -10.23
CA LEU A 271 -2.34 -12.37 -9.20
C LEU A 271 -0.90 -12.34 -9.70
N VAL A 272 0.02 -11.93 -8.83
CA VAL A 272 1.46 -11.95 -9.09
C VAL A 272 2.17 -12.52 -7.87
N TRP A 273 3.14 -13.39 -8.07
CA TRP A 273 3.95 -13.97 -7.01
C TRP A 273 5.38 -14.21 -7.46
N ARG A 274 6.29 -14.36 -6.51
CA ARG A 274 7.67 -14.72 -6.82
C ARG A 274 7.74 -16.14 -7.37
N THR A 275 8.30 -16.32 -8.55
CA THR A 275 8.32 -17.60 -9.28
C THR A 275 8.87 -18.74 -8.43
N GLU A 276 9.99 -18.52 -7.74
CA GLU A 276 10.61 -19.53 -6.87
C GLU A 276 9.85 -19.81 -5.55
N ALA A 277 8.89 -18.96 -5.18
CA ALA A 277 8.10 -19.12 -3.95
C ALA A 277 6.74 -19.81 -4.18
N GLU A 278 6.45 -20.20 -5.43
CA GLU A 278 5.19 -20.87 -5.75
C GLU A 278 5.01 -22.15 -4.91
N ASN A 279 3.84 -22.27 -4.33
CA ASN A 279 3.47 -23.39 -3.44
C ASN A 279 1.99 -23.73 -3.59
N ASP A 280 1.52 -24.73 -2.83
CA ASP A 280 0.13 -25.23 -2.91
C ASP A 280 -0.91 -24.16 -2.57
N LEU A 281 -0.62 -23.24 -1.63
CA LEU A 281 -1.55 -22.17 -1.26
C LEU A 281 -1.73 -21.16 -2.40
N ILE A 282 -0.62 -20.79 -3.05
CA ILE A 282 -0.61 -19.88 -4.20
C ILE A 282 -1.38 -20.52 -5.37
N ARG A 283 -1.07 -21.79 -5.68
CA ARG A 283 -1.78 -22.53 -6.74
C ARG A 283 -3.28 -22.62 -6.46
N ALA A 284 -3.67 -22.95 -5.25
CA ALA A 284 -5.07 -23.06 -4.87
C ALA A 284 -5.84 -21.73 -5.00
N LEU A 285 -5.19 -20.59 -4.67
CA LEU A 285 -5.79 -19.28 -4.92
C LEU A 285 -5.91 -19.01 -6.42
N ALA A 286 -4.85 -19.30 -7.19
CA ALA A 286 -4.86 -19.11 -8.63
C ALA A 286 -5.93 -19.96 -9.32
N ASP A 287 -6.11 -21.22 -8.90
CA ASP A 287 -7.17 -22.09 -9.39
C ASP A 287 -8.56 -21.59 -8.99
N THR A 288 -8.70 -21.09 -7.77
CA THR A 288 -9.96 -20.46 -7.33
C THR A 288 -10.34 -19.28 -8.23
N VAL A 289 -9.36 -18.45 -8.61
CA VAL A 289 -9.59 -17.30 -9.51
C VAL A 289 -9.91 -17.79 -10.93
N ARG A 290 -9.22 -18.80 -11.45
CA ARG A 290 -9.51 -19.36 -12.79
C ARG A 290 -10.94 -19.93 -12.88
N ASP A 291 -11.37 -20.66 -11.85
CA ASP A 291 -12.67 -21.28 -11.80
C ASP A 291 -13.83 -20.27 -11.73
N LEU A 292 -13.65 -19.19 -11.00
CA LEU A 292 -14.66 -18.12 -10.90
C LEU A 292 -14.63 -17.18 -12.10
N GLY A 293 -13.49 -17.12 -12.81
CA GLY A 293 -13.28 -16.21 -13.92
C GLY A 293 -13.09 -14.76 -13.49
N ALA A 294 -12.67 -13.93 -14.45
CA ALA A 294 -12.50 -12.49 -14.24
C ALA A 294 -13.83 -11.74 -14.40
N PHE A 295 -13.98 -10.63 -13.68
CA PHE A 295 -15.14 -9.74 -13.84
C PHE A 295 -14.72 -8.35 -14.37
N ARG A 296 -15.70 -7.52 -14.70
CA ARG A 296 -15.51 -6.11 -15.07
C ARG A 296 -16.26 -5.22 -14.09
N PHE A 297 -15.60 -4.12 -13.70
CA PHE A 297 -16.22 -3.09 -12.89
C PHE A 297 -17.22 -2.23 -13.68
#